data_5542e79a8736105e4b497d97b69b2fae
#
_entry.id   5542e79a8736105e4b497d97b69b2fae
#
_cell.length_a   1.000
_cell.length_b   1.000
_cell.length_c   1.000
_cell.angle_alpha   90.00
_cell.angle_beta   90.00
_cell.angle_gamma   90.00
#
_symmetry.space_group_name_H-M   'P 1'
#
loop_
_entity.id
_entity.type
_entity.pdbx_description
1 polymer ?
#
loop_
_entity_poly.entity_id
_entity_poly.type
_entity_poly.pdbx_seq_one_letter_code
_entity_poly.pdbx_strand_id
1 'polypeptide(L)'
;MAMTMAYLSNRDWTDVVNELEEMKTITKADIVDFANKIFKSNNYVVIRKTQGEPAKVEKVEKPPITPIQINQNATSPFFAQIKSAKTKAIEPVFVDYSKDLKIEQTDNGSEVLYVQNKDNSRYSLSFVYKVGTLENKYLQLLSLCSDYLYTPFVSKEQVKEKLFNLATNINVFSNAKETTIRIEGLSENLPEAMELLEDLLANPMISSSD
;
A
#
# COMPACT_ATOMS: atom_id res chain seq x y z
N MET A 1 -12.72 1.36 12.71
CA MET A 1 -12.68 0.24 11.72
C MET A 1 -12.22 -1.07 12.34
N ALA A 2 -11.18 -1.12 13.18
CA ALA A 2 -10.69 -2.38 13.80
C ALA A 2 -11.74 -3.15 14.61
N MET A 3 -12.49 -2.48 15.50
CA MET A 3 -13.59 -3.11 16.26
C MET A 3 -14.67 -3.72 15.37
N THR A 4 -15.05 -3.03 14.30
CA THR A 4 -16.04 -3.54 13.35
C THR A 4 -15.54 -4.81 12.66
N MET A 5 -14.26 -4.82 12.26
CA MET A 5 -13.64 -6.00 11.64
C MET A 5 -13.51 -7.17 12.62
N ALA A 6 -13.14 -6.91 13.87
CA ALA A 6 -13.10 -7.93 14.92
C ALA A 6 -14.48 -8.59 15.08
N TYR A 7 -15.53 -7.78 15.17
CA TYR A 7 -16.90 -8.27 15.29
C TYR A 7 -17.34 -9.11 14.07
N LEU A 8 -17.09 -8.60 12.86
CA LEU A 8 -17.45 -9.31 11.61
C LEU A 8 -16.69 -10.63 11.43
N SER A 9 -15.45 -10.69 11.92
CA SER A 9 -14.59 -11.88 11.86
C SER A 9 -14.81 -12.83 13.05
N ASN A 10 -15.72 -12.49 13.97
CA ASN A 10 -15.95 -13.24 15.20
C ASN A 10 -14.64 -13.46 16.01
N ARG A 11 -13.78 -12.45 16.04
CA ARG A 11 -12.53 -12.45 16.83
C ARG A 11 -12.76 -11.73 18.16
N ASP A 12 -12.16 -12.24 19.22
CA ASP A 12 -12.13 -11.53 20.50
C ASP A 12 -11.33 -10.23 20.37
N TRP A 13 -11.78 -9.17 21.03
CA TRP A 13 -11.09 -7.90 20.99
C TRP A 13 -9.70 -7.95 21.61
N THR A 14 -9.52 -8.77 22.63
CA THR A 14 -8.23 -8.99 23.29
C THR A 14 -7.20 -9.59 22.31
N ASP A 15 -7.62 -10.53 21.47
CA ASP A 15 -6.75 -11.12 20.44
C ASP A 15 -6.32 -10.07 19.41
N VAL A 16 -7.24 -9.18 19.02
CA VAL A 16 -6.91 -8.10 18.06
C VAL A 16 -5.91 -7.10 18.66
N VAL A 17 -6.06 -6.77 19.93
CA VAL A 17 -5.14 -5.85 20.62
C VAL A 17 -3.75 -6.47 20.81
N ASN A 18 -3.69 -7.76 21.09
CA ASN A 18 -2.43 -8.47 21.36
C ASN A 18 -1.77 -9.04 20.08
N GLU A 19 -2.39 -8.90 18.91
CA GLU A 19 -1.94 -9.52 17.65
C GLU A 19 -0.45 -9.25 17.36
N LEU A 20 0.03 -8.01 17.55
CA LEU A 20 1.43 -7.68 17.33
C LEU A 20 2.38 -8.36 18.31
N GLU A 21 2.00 -8.51 19.57
CA GLU A 21 2.81 -9.21 20.56
C GLU A 21 2.82 -10.72 20.29
N GLU A 22 1.71 -11.29 19.88
CA GLU A 22 1.64 -12.69 19.45
C GLU A 22 2.49 -12.95 18.20
N MET A 23 2.44 -12.05 17.20
CA MET A 23 3.28 -12.15 16.00
C MET A 23 4.78 -12.18 16.32
N LYS A 24 5.24 -11.45 17.33
CA LYS A 24 6.65 -11.46 17.77
C LYS A 24 7.11 -12.81 18.32
N THR A 25 6.19 -13.64 18.77
CA THR A 25 6.50 -14.98 19.31
C THR A 25 6.63 -16.04 18.23
N ILE A 26 6.15 -15.78 17.01
CA ILE A 26 6.17 -16.73 15.90
C ILE A 26 7.61 -16.94 15.42
N THR A 27 8.07 -18.17 15.47
CA THR A 27 9.40 -18.55 15.02
C THR A 27 9.41 -19.07 13.58
N LYS A 28 10.59 -19.14 12.98
CA LYS A 28 10.77 -19.81 11.68
C LYS A 28 10.28 -21.28 11.71
N ALA A 29 10.47 -21.97 12.82
CA ALA A 29 10.03 -23.35 12.97
C ALA A 29 8.50 -23.46 12.90
N ASP A 30 7.77 -22.57 13.56
CA ASP A 30 6.30 -22.54 13.55
C ASP A 30 5.77 -22.35 12.12
N ILE A 31 6.38 -21.45 11.35
CA ILE A 31 6.01 -21.21 9.94
C ILE A 31 6.26 -22.45 9.08
N VAL A 32 7.42 -23.10 9.25
CA VAL A 32 7.76 -24.33 8.51
C VAL A 32 6.81 -25.48 8.87
N ASP A 33 6.49 -25.66 10.15
CA ASP A 33 5.57 -26.69 10.61
C ASP A 33 4.15 -26.44 10.10
N PHE A 34 3.68 -25.20 10.13
CA PHE A 34 2.40 -24.81 9.56
C PHE A 34 2.36 -25.09 8.05
N ALA A 35 3.37 -24.67 7.30
CA ALA A 35 3.46 -24.93 5.86
C ALA A 35 3.47 -26.43 5.56
N ASN A 36 4.24 -27.22 6.29
CA ASN A 36 4.26 -28.67 6.17
C ASN A 36 2.89 -29.30 6.45
N LYS A 37 2.17 -28.82 7.46
CA LYS A 37 0.83 -29.29 7.81
C LYS A 37 -0.17 -29.02 6.68
N ILE A 38 -0.10 -27.85 6.07
CA ILE A 38 -1.05 -27.45 5.01
C ILE A 38 -0.74 -28.15 3.68
N PHE A 39 0.54 -28.21 3.27
CA PHE A 39 0.91 -28.64 1.92
C PHE A 39 1.19 -30.14 1.80
N LYS A 40 1.51 -30.85 2.88
CA LYS A 40 1.76 -32.31 2.86
C LYS A 40 0.56 -33.16 2.44
N SER A 41 -0.64 -32.69 2.60
CA SER A 41 -1.88 -33.41 2.33
C SER A 41 -2.39 -33.26 0.90
N ASN A 42 -1.59 -32.75 -0.05
CA ASN A 42 -2.05 -32.37 -1.40
C ASN A 42 -3.29 -31.46 -1.38
N ASN A 43 -3.41 -30.62 -0.37
CA ASN A 43 -4.54 -29.74 -0.15
C ASN A 43 -4.35 -28.42 -0.93
N TYR A 44 -4.14 -28.52 -2.23
CA TYR A 44 -4.02 -27.37 -3.12
C TYR A 44 -4.66 -27.63 -4.47
N VAL A 45 -5.06 -26.58 -5.14
CA VAL A 45 -5.63 -26.59 -6.48
C VAL A 45 -4.65 -25.90 -7.43
N VAL A 46 -4.34 -26.54 -8.55
CA VAL A 46 -3.52 -25.96 -9.61
C VAL A 46 -4.42 -25.52 -10.74
N ILE A 47 -4.45 -24.21 -11.00
CA ILE A 47 -5.18 -23.62 -12.14
C ILE A 47 -4.16 -23.27 -13.22
N ARG A 48 -4.30 -23.89 -14.40
CA ARG A 48 -3.47 -23.59 -15.57
C ARG A 48 -4.26 -22.76 -16.56
N LYS A 49 -3.75 -21.57 -16.86
CA LYS A 49 -4.26 -20.75 -17.95
C LYS A 49 -3.48 -21.07 -19.22
N THR A 50 -4.15 -21.64 -20.20
CA THR A 50 -3.55 -21.97 -21.50
C THR A 50 -4.12 -21.06 -22.59
N GLN A 51 -3.33 -20.80 -23.63
CA GLN A 51 -3.82 -20.08 -24.80
C GLN A 51 -4.77 -20.99 -25.59
N GLY A 52 -5.90 -20.48 -26.01
CA GLY A 52 -6.92 -21.18 -26.75
C GLY A 52 -8.30 -20.56 -26.60
N GLU A 53 -9.29 -21.08 -27.33
CA GLU A 53 -10.67 -20.66 -27.13
C GLU A 53 -11.19 -21.13 -25.77
N PRO A 54 -11.93 -20.27 -25.01
CA PRO A 54 -12.51 -20.68 -23.75
C PRO A 54 -13.52 -21.80 -23.96
N ALA A 55 -13.48 -22.81 -23.09
CA ALA A 55 -14.51 -23.86 -23.10
C ALA A 55 -15.91 -23.23 -22.95
N LYS A 56 -16.89 -23.72 -23.72
CA LYS A 56 -18.28 -23.29 -23.52
C LYS A 56 -18.75 -23.70 -22.14
N VAL A 57 -18.89 -22.70 -21.27
CA VAL A 57 -19.47 -22.91 -19.96
C VAL A 57 -20.99 -22.91 -20.09
N GLU A 58 -21.64 -23.99 -19.66
CA GLU A 58 -23.11 -24.01 -19.58
C GLU A 58 -23.58 -22.91 -18.63
N LYS A 59 -24.53 -22.11 -19.11
CA LYS A 59 -25.17 -21.11 -18.26
C LYS A 59 -26.02 -21.81 -17.22
N VAL A 60 -25.58 -21.73 -15.96
CA VAL A 60 -26.41 -22.14 -14.85
C VAL A 60 -27.52 -21.10 -14.67
N GLU A 61 -28.78 -21.55 -14.67
CA GLU A 61 -29.91 -20.67 -14.36
C GLU A 61 -29.75 -20.11 -12.94
N LYS A 62 -29.77 -18.78 -12.86
CA LYS A 62 -29.70 -18.12 -11.53
C LYS A 62 -30.98 -18.40 -10.79
N PRO A 63 -30.92 -18.90 -9.55
CA PRO A 63 -32.12 -19.04 -8.72
C PRO A 63 -32.78 -17.67 -8.52
N PRO A 64 -34.13 -17.61 -8.43
CA PRO A 64 -34.82 -16.36 -8.17
C PRO A 64 -34.38 -15.80 -6.83
N ILE A 65 -33.98 -14.52 -6.83
CA ILE A 65 -33.62 -13.82 -5.59
C ILE A 65 -34.92 -13.44 -4.91
N THR A 66 -35.18 -14.01 -3.74
CA THR A 66 -36.29 -13.60 -2.90
C THR A 66 -36.01 -12.20 -2.35
N PRO A 67 -36.85 -11.19 -2.63
CA PRO A 67 -36.63 -9.85 -2.08
C PRO A 67 -36.72 -9.90 -0.56
N ILE A 68 -35.68 -9.43 0.12
CA ILE A 68 -35.67 -9.26 1.55
C ILE A 68 -36.41 -7.95 1.86
N GLN A 69 -37.52 -8.04 2.60
CA GLN A 69 -38.21 -6.84 3.08
C GLN A 69 -37.37 -6.21 4.19
N ILE A 70 -36.65 -5.16 3.84
CA ILE A 70 -35.87 -4.38 4.81
C ILE A 70 -36.76 -3.27 5.34
N ASN A 71 -36.99 -3.23 6.66
CA ASN A 71 -37.61 -2.09 7.29
C ASN A 71 -36.60 -0.97 7.47
N GLN A 72 -36.49 -0.13 6.44
CA GLN A 72 -35.52 0.99 6.40
C GLN A 72 -35.78 2.05 7.48
N ASN A 73 -36.96 2.07 8.06
CA ASN A 73 -37.38 3.04 9.09
C ASN A 73 -37.24 2.49 10.52
N ALA A 74 -36.87 1.21 10.67
CA ALA A 74 -36.67 0.63 12.00
C ALA A 74 -35.38 1.20 12.62
N THR A 75 -35.56 1.79 13.78
CA THR A 75 -34.43 2.33 14.57
C THR A 75 -34.38 1.59 15.90
N SER A 76 -33.23 1.00 16.23
CA SER A 76 -33.05 0.37 17.55
C SER A 76 -33.07 1.44 18.65
N PRO A 77 -33.51 1.09 19.87
CA PRO A 77 -33.45 2.02 21.01
C PRO A 77 -32.05 2.56 21.27
N PHE A 78 -31.02 1.72 21.08
CA PHE A 78 -29.60 2.10 21.20
C PHE A 78 -29.21 3.16 20.16
N PHE A 79 -29.59 2.97 18.90
CA PHE A 79 -29.32 3.95 17.87
C PHE A 79 -30.04 5.28 18.10
N ALA A 80 -31.31 5.23 18.56
CA ALA A 80 -32.05 6.41 18.93
C ALA A 80 -31.38 7.17 20.09
N GLN A 81 -30.86 6.46 21.10
CA GLN A 81 -30.08 7.04 22.18
C GLN A 81 -28.84 7.74 21.72
N ILE A 82 -28.05 7.08 20.83
CA ILE A 82 -26.83 7.68 20.24
C ILE A 82 -27.19 8.94 19.43
N LYS A 83 -28.23 8.87 18.62
CA LYS A 83 -28.67 9.99 17.79
C LYS A 83 -29.13 11.20 18.62
N SER A 84 -29.71 10.96 19.79
CA SER A 84 -30.18 12.00 20.72
C SER A 84 -29.08 12.50 21.67
N ALA A 85 -27.93 11.83 21.74
CA ALA A 85 -26.83 12.22 22.61
C ALA A 85 -26.31 13.61 22.22
N LYS A 86 -26.16 14.48 23.22
CA LYS A 86 -25.53 15.79 23.01
C LYS A 86 -24.03 15.57 22.79
N THR A 87 -23.57 15.87 21.60
CA THR A 87 -22.14 15.83 21.28
C THR A 87 -21.55 17.23 21.34
N LYS A 88 -20.31 17.34 21.79
CA LYS A 88 -19.56 18.59 21.68
C LYS A 88 -19.23 18.79 20.20
N ALA A 89 -19.46 20.00 19.70
CA ALA A 89 -19.07 20.34 18.34
C ALA A 89 -17.56 20.18 18.18
N ILE A 90 -17.12 19.54 17.09
CA ILE A 90 -15.71 19.46 16.73
C ILE A 90 -15.36 20.78 16.04
N GLU A 91 -14.46 21.54 16.64
CA GLU A 91 -13.92 22.73 15.98
C GLU A 91 -12.89 22.29 14.94
N PRO A 92 -13.02 22.73 13.69
CA PRO A 92 -12.05 22.39 12.65
C PRO A 92 -10.70 23.04 12.97
N VAL A 93 -9.63 22.23 12.89
CA VAL A 93 -8.26 22.73 12.94
C VAL A 93 -7.77 22.92 11.51
N PHE A 94 -7.55 24.18 11.14
CA PHE A 94 -7.03 24.52 9.82
C PHE A 94 -5.51 24.47 9.82
N VAL A 95 -4.93 23.97 8.72
CA VAL A 95 -3.48 23.98 8.50
C VAL A 95 -3.05 25.44 8.27
N ASP A 96 -2.08 25.90 9.04
CA ASP A 96 -1.43 27.19 8.86
C ASP A 96 -0.10 26.97 8.11
N TYR A 97 -0.12 27.12 6.81
CA TYR A 97 1.05 26.91 5.96
C TYR A 97 2.25 27.78 6.33
N SER A 98 2.03 28.92 6.99
CA SER A 98 3.14 29.78 7.43
C SER A 98 3.89 29.23 8.65
N LYS A 99 3.25 28.32 9.41
CA LYS A 99 3.81 27.71 10.64
C LYS A 99 4.11 26.23 10.49
N ASP A 100 3.24 25.54 9.73
CA ASP A 100 3.27 24.09 9.63
C ASP A 100 4.15 23.59 8.49
N LEU A 101 4.48 24.48 7.51
CA LEU A 101 5.28 24.16 6.34
C LEU A 101 6.59 24.96 6.35
N LYS A 102 7.71 24.29 6.21
CA LYS A 102 8.99 24.93 5.89
C LYS A 102 9.22 24.88 4.39
N ILE A 103 9.61 26.02 3.83
CA ILE A 103 9.98 26.14 2.42
C ILE A 103 11.47 26.46 2.37
N GLU A 104 12.23 25.57 1.74
CA GLU A 104 13.67 25.70 1.56
C GLU A 104 14.00 25.56 0.08
N GLN A 105 15.22 25.92 -0.30
CA GLN A 105 15.73 25.72 -1.65
C GLN A 105 17.04 24.95 -1.58
N THR A 106 17.21 24.04 -2.52
CA THR A 106 18.48 23.34 -2.72
C THR A 106 19.47 24.25 -3.46
N ASP A 107 20.76 23.89 -3.47
CA ASP A 107 21.83 24.63 -4.17
C ASP A 107 21.55 24.79 -5.68
N ASN A 108 20.82 23.86 -6.27
CA ASN A 108 20.43 23.92 -7.69
C ASN A 108 19.12 24.70 -7.93
N GLY A 109 18.54 25.32 -6.87
CA GLY A 109 17.35 26.15 -6.95
C GLY A 109 16.01 25.38 -6.91
N SER A 110 16.02 24.08 -6.66
CA SER A 110 14.78 23.32 -6.48
C SER A 110 14.12 23.67 -5.15
N GLU A 111 12.80 23.88 -5.17
CA GLU A 111 12.03 24.15 -3.97
C GLU A 111 11.77 22.86 -3.19
N VAL A 112 11.98 22.92 -1.86
CA VAL A 112 11.72 21.82 -0.93
C VAL A 112 10.63 22.24 0.05
N LEU A 113 9.54 21.51 0.04
CA LEU A 113 8.43 21.67 0.98
C LEU A 113 8.57 20.61 2.07
N TYR A 114 8.80 21.02 3.31
CA TYR A 114 9.06 20.10 4.41
C TYR A 114 8.07 20.28 5.55
N VAL A 115 7.52 19.15 6.01
CA VAL A 115 6.70 19.04 7.22
C VAL A 115 7.27 17.93 8.08
N GLN A 116 7.59 18.25 9.33
CA GLN A 116 8.11 17.25 10.29
C GLN A 116 7.01 16.28 10.70
N ASN A 117 7.23 14.99 10.50
CA ASN A 117 6.38 13.95 11.09
C ASN A 117 6.68 13.84 12.60
N LYS A 118 5.67 14.15 13.43
CA LYS A 118 5.77 14.10 14.89
C LYS A 118 5.06 12.89 15.50
N ASP A 119 4.31 12.14 14.67
CA ASP A 119 3.44 11.07 15.15
C ASP A 119 4.14 9.71 15.16
N ASN A 120 5.12 9.52 14.27
CA ASN A 120 5.85 8.26 14.15
C ASN A 120 7.20 8.47 13.43
N SER A 121 8.00 7.40 13.34
CA SER A 121 9.31 7.40 12.68
C SER A 121 9.25 7.08 11.19
N ARG A 122 8.20 7.48 10.48
CA ARG A 122 8.08 7.27 9.03
C ARG A 122 8.35 8.56 8.27
N TYR A 123 8.93 8.41 7.10
CA TYR A 123 9.08 9.49 6.13
C TYR A 123 8.28 9.19 4.85
N SER A 124 7.94 10.24 4.14
CA SER A 124 7.45 10.20 2.76
C SER A 124 8.11 11.37 2.01
N LEU A 125 8.90 11.05 0.98
CA LEU A 125 9.59 12.02 0.15
C LEU A 125 9.09 11.88 -1.29
N SER A 126 8.76 12.99 -1.93
CA SER A 126 8.27 13.03 -3.31
C SER A 126 9.10 13.99 -4.15
N PHE A 127 9.63 13.47 -5.27
CA PHE A 127 10.24 14.27 -6.31
C PHE A 127 9.22 14.50 -7.41
N VAL A 128 8.85 15.76 -7.63
CA VAL A 128 7.81 16.14 -8.59
C VAL A 128 8.44 16.81 -9.81
N TYR A 129 8.36 16.15 -10.93
CA TYR A 129 8.82 16.66 -12.23
C TYR A 129 7.62 17.22 -13.00
N LYS A 130 7.69 18.47 -13.44
CA LYS A 130 6.62 19.14 -14.22
C LYS A 130 6.63 18.71 -15.69
N VAL A 131 6.69 17.41 -15.91
CA VAL A 131 6.60 16.75 -17.21
C VAL A 131 5.66 15.56 -17.08
N GLY A 132 4.60 15.53 -17.84
CA GLY A 132 3.57 14.51 -17.77
C GLY A 132 3.25 13.85 -19.11
N THR A 133 2.18 13.10 -19.14
CA THR A 133 1.79 12.31 -20.33
C THR A 133 1.34 13.17 -21.51
N LEU A 134 1.06 14.47 -21.30
CA LEU A 134 0.81 15.41 -22.40
C LEU A 134 2.07 15.71 -23.21
N GLU A 135 3.24 15.79 -22.55
CA GLU A 135 4.53 15.98 -23.21
C GLU A 135 5.09 14.68 -23.75
N ASN A 136 4.94 13.59 -23.00
CA ASN A 136 5.43 12.29 -23.42
C ASN A 136 4.47 11.17 -22.97
N LYS A 137 3.71 10.62 -23.93
CA LYS A 137 2.73 9.55 -23.69
C LYS A 137 3.32 8.28 -23.06
N TYR A 138 4.62 8.03 -23.21
CA TYR A 138 5.28 6.84 -22.65
C TYR A 138 5.50 6.93 -21.14
N LEU A 139 5.38 8.12 -20.55
CA LEU A 139 5.51 8.27 -19.09
C LEU A 139 4.45 7.49 -18.31
N GLN A 140 3.30 7.20 -18.92
CA GLN A 140 2.28 6.31 -18.31
C GLN A 140 2.80 4.88 -18.03
N LEU A 141 3.86 4.45 -18.71
CA LEU A 141 4.45 3.14 -18.53
C LEU A 141 5.47 3.10 -17.39
N LEU A 142 5.92 4.25 -16.87
CA LEU A 142 6.92 4.29 -15.81
C LEU A 142 6.50 3.53 -14.55
N SER A 143 5.23 3.59 -14.17
CA SER A 143 4.73 2.84 -13.02
C SER A 143 4.85 1.33 -13.19
N LEU A 144 4.72 0.83 -14.43
CA LEU A 144 4.91 -0.58 -14.74
C LEU A 144 6.39 -0.93 -14.78
N CYS A 145 7.22 -0.04 -15.33
CA CYS A 145 8.66 -0.26 -15.44
C CYS A 145 9.38 -0.19 -14.09
N SER A 146 8.88 0.62 -13.15
CA SER A 146 9.55 0.84 -11.85
C SER A 146 9.73 -0.46 -11.05
N ASP A 147 8.79 -1.40 -11.16
CA ASP A 147 8.85 -2.69 -10.47
C ASP A 147 9.90 -3.65 -11.05
N TYR A 148 10.44 -3.32 -12.22
CA TYR A 148 11.40 -4.12 -12.98
C TYR A 148 12.77 -3.46 -13.09
N LEU A 149 12.96 -2.28 -12.47
CA LEU A 149 14.25 -1.59 -12.48
C LEU A 149 15.31 -2.37 -11.68
N TYR A 150 16.49 -2.44 -12.22
CA TYR A 150 17.70 -2.92 -11.57
C TYR A 150 18.89 -2.13 -12.10
N THR A 151 20.09 -2.40 -11.58
CA THR A 151 21.32 -1.74 -12.03
C THR A 151 22.34 -2.78 -12.51
N PRO A 152 23.42 -2.39 -13.18
CA PRO A 152 24.51 -3.32 -13.54
C PRO A 152 25.13 -4.03 -12.33
N PHE A 153 24.96 -3.48 -11.12
CA PHE A 153 25.58 -3.94 -9.89
C PHE A 153 24.64 -4.68 -8.95
N VAL A 154 23.31 -4.49 -9.11
CA VAL A 154 22.27 -5.02 -8.21
C VAL A 154 21.14 -5.60 -9.05
N SER A 155 20.93 -6.92 -8.94
CA SER A 155 19.87 -7.59 -9.68
C SER A 155 18.47 -7.17 -9.20
N LYS A 156 17.43 -7.44 -10.00
CA LYS A 156 16.02 -7.18 -9.68
C LYS A 156 15.60 -7.78 -8.34
N GLU A 157 16.02 -9.02 -8.08
CA GLU A 157 15.71 -9.72 -6.82
C GLU A 157 16.42 -9.04 -5.66
N GLN A 158 17.68 -8.64 -5.84
CA GLN A 158 18.43 -7.92 -4.82
C GLN A 158 17.88 -6.52 -4.54
N VAL A 159 17.36 -5.82 -5.56
CA VAL A 159 16.65 -4.53 -5.34
C VAL A 159 15.43 -4.75 -4.45
N LYS A 160 14.61 -5.77 -4.74
CA LYS A 160 13.43 -6.10 -3.92
C LYS A 160 13.81 -6.50 -2.49
N GLU A 161 14.84 -7.28 -2.34
CA GLU A 161 15.36 -7.69 -1.02
C GLU A 161 15.87 -6.48 -0.22
N LYS A 162 16.64 -5.58 -0.86
CA LYS A 162 17.11 -4.35 -0.20
C LYS A 162 15.94 -3.46 0.21
N LEU A 163 14.97 -3.22 -0.67
CA LEU A 163 13.78 -2.43 -0.34
C LEU A 163 12.98 -3.04 0.83
N PHE A 164 12.85 -4.36 0.84
CA PHE A 164 12.19 -5.07 1.94
C PHE A 164 12.95 -4.91 3.27
N ASN A 165 14.27 -5.12 3.25
CA ASN A 165 15.13 -5.01 4.45
C ASN A 165 15.16 -3.57 4.99
N LEU A 166 15.07 -2.56 4.11
CA LEU A 166 14.98 -1.16 4.47
C LEU A 166 13.56 -0.72 4.87
N ALA A 167 12.57 -1.63 4.82
CA ALA A 167 11.16 -1.31 5.01
C ALA A 167 10.73 -0.09 4.16
N THR A 168 11.20 -0.04 2.91
CA THR A 168 11.06 1.10 2.01
C THR A 168 10.29 0.71 0.75
N ASN A 169 9.41 1.60 0.30
CA ASN A 169 8.71 1.51 -0.97
C ASN A 169 9.11 2.67 -1.88
N ILE A 170 9.33 2.37 -3.16
CA ILE A 170 9.50 3.35 -4.22
C ILE A 170 8.33 3.22 -5.18
N ASN A 171 7.64 4.32 -5.45
CA ASN A 171 6.52 4.39 -6.38
C ASN A 171 6.77 5.46 -7.42
N VAL A 172 6.52 5.15 -8.69
CA VAL A 172 6.58 6.11 -9.79
C VAL A 172 5.21 6.20 -10.45
N PHE A 173 4.69 7.39 -10.59
CA PHE A 173 3.43 7.60 -11.29
C PHE A 173 3.45 8.91 -12.09
N SER A 174 2.74 8.91 -13.22
CA SER A 174 2.62 10.07 -14.08
C SER A 174 1.16 10.39 -14.33
N ASN A 175 0.84 11.67 -14.27
CA ASN A 175 -0.45 12.20 -14.70
C ASN A 175 -0.28 13.05 -15.96
N ALA A 176 -1.29 13.80 -16.36
CA ALA A 176 -1.26 14.64 -17.56
C ALA A 176 -0.11 15.67 -17.57
N LYS A 177 0.27 16.22 -16.41
CA LYS A 177 1.19 17.36 -16.29
C LYS A 177 2.46 17.08 -15.51
N GLU A 178 2.48 16.02 -14.72
CA GLU A 178 3.55 15.77 -13.75
C GLU A 178 3.90 14.28 -13.67
N THR A 179 5.17 14.02 -13.39
CA THR A 179 5.67 12.70 -13.00
C THR A 179 6.22 12.81 -11.59
N THR A 180 5.79 11.91 -10.72
CA THR A 180 6.21 11.87 -9.32
C THR A 180 6.93 10.56 -9.03
N ILE A 181 8.10 10.67 -8.42
CA ILE A 181 8.80 9.56 -7.78
C ILE A 181 8.62 9.74 -6.29
N ARG A 182 7.99 8.76 -5.63
CA ARG A 182 7.77 8.77 -4.18
C ARG A 182 8.53 7.66 -3.52
N ILE A 183 9.25 7.98 -2.45
CA ILE A 183 9.93 7.03 -1.58
C ILE A 183 9.38 7.18 -0.15
N GLU A 184 9.03 6.07 0.47
CA GLU A 184 8.41 6.03 1.80
C GLU A 184 9.02 4.89 2.61
N GLY A 185 9.27 5.14 3.89
CA GLY A 185 9.89 4.12 4.75
C GLY A 185 10.10 4.59 6.18
N LEU A 186 11.00 3.90 6.89
CA LEU A 186 11.45 4.28 8.22
C LEU A 186 12.53 5.35 8.12
N SER A 187 12.44 6.38 8.95
CA SER A 187 13.34 7.55 8.90
C SER A 187 14.81 7.19 9.11
N GLU A 188 15.09 6.16 9.90
CA GLU A 188 16.44 5.66 10.12
C GLU A 188 17.10 5.06 8.87
N ASN A 189 16.29 4.54 7.95
CA ASN A 189 16.76 3.89 6.72
C ASN A 189 16.78 4.85 5.51
N LEU A 190 16.38 6.12 5.70
CA LEU A 190 16.31 7.09 4.60
C LEU A 190 17.65 7.25 3.84
N PRO A 191 18.83 7.36 4.50
CA PRO A 191 20.08 7.52 3.77
C PRO A 191 20.37 6.36 2.79
N GLU A 192 20.25 5.12 3.26
CA GLU A 192 20.50 3.94 2.41
C GLU A 192 19.44 3.77 1.32
N ALA A 193 18.21 4.13 1.63
CA ALA A 193 17.12 4.12 0.65
C ALA A 193 17.31 5.16 -0.45
N MET A 194 17.87 6.33 -0.11
CA MET A 194 18.23 7.36 -1.08
C MET A 194 19.40 6.93 -1.97
N GLU A 195 20.44 6.31 -1.42
CA GLU A 195 21.56 5.77 -2.21
C GLU A 195 21.07 4.73 -3.24
N LEU A 196 20.17 3.84 -2.82
CA LEU A 196 19.55 2.86 -3.72
C LEU A 196 18.72 3.54 -4.82
N LEU A 197 17.93 4.56 -4.47
CA LEU A 197 17.13 5.31 -5.44
C LEU A 197 18.03 6.05 -6.44
N GLU A 198 19.08 6.70 -5.98
CA GLU A 198 20.04 7.41 -6.83
C GLU A 198 20.73 6.45 -7.81
N ASP A 199 21.15 5.27 -7.34
CA ASP A 199 21.76 4.25 -8.20
C ASP A 199 20.78 3.75 -9.27
N LEU A 200 19.53 3.47 -8.89
CA LEU A 200 18.46 3.06 -9.81
C LEU A 200 18.15 4.13 -10.87
N LEU A 201 18.22 5.41 -10.52
CA LEU A 201 17.97 6.52 -11.45
C LEU A 201 19.16 6.84 -12.32
N ALA A 202 20.39 6.69 -11.81
CA ALA A 202 21.62 6.97 -12.56
C ALA A 202 21.96 5.85 -13.55
N ASN A 203 21.66 4.60 -13.19
CA ASN A 203 22.07 3.41 -13.96
C ASN A 203 20.88 2.46 -14.22
N PRO A 204 19.73 2.94 -14.73
CA PRO A 204 18.54 2.11 -14.87
C PRO A 204 18.75 1.03 -15.92
N MET A 205 18.45 -0.20 -15.56
CA MET A 205 18.36 -1.34 -16.47
C MET A 205 16.97 -1.98 -16.39
N ILE A 206 16.49 -2.50 -17.51
CA ILE A 206 15.25 -3.25 -17.62
C ILE A 206 15.56 -4.49 -18.47
N SER A 207 15.12 -5.65 -18.03
CA SER A 207 15.28 -6.88 -18.80
C SER A 207 14.39 -6.86 -20.04
N SER A 208 14.94 -7.33 -21.18
CA SER A 208 14.17 -7.50 -22.42
C SER A 208 13.18 -8.67 -22.37
N SER A 209 13.23 -9.48 -21.29
CA SER A 209 12.33 -10.62 -21.07
C SER A 209 11.14 -10.27 -20.17
N ASP A 210 11.11 -9.10 -19.58
CA ASP A 210 10.06 -8.56 -18.75
C ASP A 210 9.19 -7.56 -19.53
#